data_f475f0b537821a48da26739d693c5ebc
#
_entry.id   f475f0b537821a48da26739d693c5ebc
#
_cell.length_a   1.000
_cell.length_b   1.000
_cell.length_c   1.000
_cell.angle_alpha   90.00
_cell.angle_beta   90.00
_cell.angle_gamma   90.00
#
_symmetry.space_group_name_H-M   'P 1'
#
loop_
_entity.id
_entity.type
_entity.pdbx_description
1 polymer ?
#
loop_
_entity_poly.entity_id
_entity_poly.type
_entity_poly.pdbx_seq_one_letter_code
_entity_poly.pdbx_strand_id
1 'polypeptide(L)'
;MLYAEPRVPNLNAKELAAYLADLCSWATVELREEFTAFWLGRLSEAEQDRAVARLAMAWAEARLGPAGPRETPPLPMEVRYEEKRLLDPTSSAMGLLYDGLAVMAALRELIAAGERTRQHLHLVLTNQLLATPDPGGRYHCRVALFGYPCLLSASGAVEGPAKPRAYYLAKQQARLSGIVAAELAAYGAVDAQAYLDYGDARLTAVLKGYAAQAVAYHLTGEPFCADRGCRLFNAHWQEEMLF
;
A
#
# COMPACT_ATOMS: atom_id res chain seq x y z
N MET A 1 8.45 -13.27 2.55
CA MET A 1 9.04 -12.53 1.43
C MET A 1 8.56 -11.09 1.52
N LEU A 2 9.46 -10.13 1.45
CA LEU A 2 9.17 -8.70 1.41
C LEU A 2 9.51 -8.18 0.01
N TYR A 3 8.55 -7.53 -0.65
CA TYR A 3 8.74 -6.94 -1.97
C TYR A 3 8.93 -5.43 -1.86
N ALA A 4 10.03 -4.92 -2.42
CA ALA A 4 10.40 -3.51 -2.36
C ALA A 4 9.50 -2.63 -3.24
N GLU A 5 9.41 -1.33 -2.90
CA GLU A 5 8.77 -0.30 -3.72
C GLU A 5 9.77 0.81 -4.01
N PRO A 6 10.53 0.70 -5.11
CA PRO A 6 11.64 1.63 -5.42
C PRO A 6 11.15 3.03 -5.81
N ARG A 7 9.86 3.19 -6.16
CA ARG A 7 9.26 4.48 -6.53
C ARG A 7 8.99 5.40 -5.33
N VAL A 8 9.20 4.90 -4.11
CA VAL A 8 9.04 5.67 -2.86
C VAL A 8 10.42 5.91 -2.24
N PRO A 9 11.05 7.08 -2.47
CA PRO A 9 12.47 7.31 -2.13
C PRO A 9 12.77 7.24 -0.64
N ASN A 10 11.79 7.56 0.23
CA ASN A 10 11.97 7.55 1.69
C ASN A 10 11.59 6.22 2.34
N LEU A 11 11.26 5.21 1.54
CA LEU A 11 10.94 3.87 2.01
C LEU A 11 12.19 2.99 1.94
N ASN A 12 12.76 2.68 3.10
CA ASN A 12 13.92 1.82 3.20
C ASN A 12 13.51 0.34 3.38
N ALA A 13 13.33 -0.37 2.26
CA ALA A 13 12.92 -1.78 2.27
C ALA A 13 13.97 -2.70 2.94
N LYS A 14 15.27 -2.34 2.89
CA LYS A 14 16.33 -3.12 3.57
C LYS A 14 16.22 -3.00 5.09
N GLU A 15 15.95 -1.80 5.60
CA GLU A 15 15.72 -1.54 7.01
C GLU A 15 14.47 -2.28 7.52
N LEU A 16 13.40 -2.29 6.70
CA LEU A 16 12.18 -3.03 7.01
C LEU A 16 12.43 -4.54 7.02
N ALA A 17 13.22 -5.07 6.07
CA ALA A 17 13.61 -6.48 6.04
C ALA A 17 14.45 -6.89 7.26
N ALA A 18 15.41 -6.05 7.66
CA ALA A 18 16.20 -6.28 8.87
C ALA A 18 15.32 -6.31 10.13
N TYR A 19 14.41 -5.33 10.27
CA TYR A 19 13.45 -5.32 11.37
C TYR A 19 12.57 -6.59 11.42
N LEU A 20 12.09 -7.06 10.26
CA LEU A 20 11.29 -8.29 10.22
C LEU A 20 12.13 -9.53 10.54
N ALA A 21 13.41 -9.57 10.16
CA ALA A 21 14.32 -10.67 10.50
C ALA A 21 14.59 -10.73 12.02
N ASP A 22 14.74 -9.58 12.67
CA ASP A 22 14.88 -9.50 14.12
C ASP A 22 13.58 -9.91 14.83
N LEU A 23 12.43 -9.42 14.34
CA LEU A 23 11.11 -9.74 14.89
C LEU A 23 10.77 -11.22 14.75
N CYS A 24 11.15 -11.84 13.62
CA CYS A 24 10.81 -13.21 13.23
C CYS A 24 12.07 -14.08 13.16
N SER A 25 12.87 -14.15 14.22
CA SER A 25 14.12 -14.93 14.25
C SER A 25 13.95 -16.43 13.94
N TRP A 26 12.74 -16.91 14.01
CA TRP A 26 12.31 -18.29 13.66
C TRP A 26 11.99 -18.49 12.17
N ALA A 27 11.98 -17.41 11.37
CA ALA A 27 11.65 -17.45 9.94
C ALA A 27 12.77 -16.83 9.10
N THR A 28 12.78 -17.16 7.81
CA THR A 28 13.68 -16.53 6.84
C THR A 28 12.98 -15.35 6.18
N VAL A 29 13.59 -14.17 6.26
CA VAL A 29 13.12 -12.96 5.57
C VAL A 29 13.91 -12.78 4.28
N GLU A 30 13.24 -12.85 3.16
CA GLU A 30 13.81 -12.64 1.83
C GLU A 30 13.30 -11.29 1.29
N LEU A 31 14.23 -10.36 1.02
CA LEU A 31 13.92 -9.11 0.33
C LEU A 31 14.02 -9.34 -1.17
N ARG A 32 12.94 -9.05 -1.87
CA ARG A 32 12.77 -9.15 -3.32
C ARG A 32 12.63 -7.75 -3.95
N GLU A 33 12.88 -7.65 -5.23
CA GLU A 33 12.55 -6.46 -6.00
C GLU A 33 11.05 -6.17 -6.01
N GLU A 34 10.60 -5.15 -6.73
CA GLU A 34 9.17 -4.82 -6.86
C GLU A 34 8.37 -6.07 -7.29
N PHE A 35 7.18 -6.22 -6.70
CA PHE A 35 6.40 -7.45 -6.80
C PHE A 35 6.11 -7.87 -8.25
N THR A 36 5.66 -6.93 -9.06
CA THR A 36 5.30 -7.23 -10.46
C THR A 36 6.54 -7.56 -11.28
N ALA A 37 7.61 -6.79 -11.12
CA ALA A 37 8.89 -7.03 -11.78
C ALA A 37 9.45 -8.42 -11.41
N PHE A 38 9.43 -8.75 -10.11
CA PHE A 38 9.91 -10.05 -9.61
C PHE A 38 9.19 -11.24 -10.26
N TRP A 39 7.87 -11.19 -10.32
CA TRP A 39 7.09 -12.32 -10.84
C TRP A 39 7.07 -12.36 -12.36
N LEU A 40 6.95 -11.22 -13.03
CA LEU A 40 7.01 -11.15 -14.50
C LEU A 40 8.38 -11.62 -15.01
N GLY A 41 9.48 -11.22 -14.36
CA GLY A 41 10.83 -11.62 -14.75
C GLY A 41 11.11 -13.13 -14.70
N ARG A 42 10.19 -13.94 -14.16
CA ARG A 42 10.27 -15.41 -14.11
C ARG A 42 9.47 -16.11 -15.19
N LEU A 43 8.73 -15.36 -15.97
CA LEU A 43 7.90 -15.86 -17.05
C LEU A 43 8.65 -15.76 -18.39
N SER A 44 8.31 -16.61 -19.35
CA SER A 44 8.72 -16.40 -20.73
C SER A 44 8.07 -15.14 -21.30
N GLU A 45 8.65 -14.54 -22.35
CA GLU A 45 8.16 -13.31 -22.97
C GLU A 45 6.65 -13.39 -23.31
N ALA A 46 6.22 -14.47 -23.95
CA ALA A 46 4.81 -14.68 -24.29
C ALA A 46 3.89 -14.83 -23.07
N GLU A 47 4.40 -15.32 -21.95
CA GLU A 47 3.66 -15.38 -20.67
C GLU A 47 3.64 -14.03 -19.99
N GLN A 48 4.73 -13.26 -20.06
CA GLN A 48 4.79 -11.88 -19.54
C GLN A 48 3.73 -11.01 -20.22
N ASP A 49 3.65 -11.00 -21.54
CA ASP A 49 2.67 -10.21 -22.30
C ASP A 49 1.23 -10.53 -21.84
N ARG A 50 0.93 -11.83 -21.72
CA ARG A 50 -0.39 -12.28 -21.25
C ARG A 50 -0.66 -11.88 -19.79
N ALA A 51 0.36 -11.97 -18.93
CA ALA A 51 0.24 -11.61 -17.53
C ALA A 51 0.05 -10.09 -17.37
N VAL A 52 0.83 -9.28 -18.10
CA VAL A 52 0.70 -7.82 -18.10
C VAL A 52 -0.68 -7.39 -18.58
N ALA A 53 -1.17 -7.95 -19.70
CA ALA A 53 -2.50 -7.61 -20.22
C ALA A 53 -3.62 -7.95 -19.21
N ARG A 54 -3.55 -9.12 -18.56
CA ARG A 54 -4.51 -9.51 -17.51
C ARG A 54 -4.44 -8.61 -16.29
N LEU A 55 -3.23 -8.30 -15.82
CA LEU A 55 -3.04 -7.41 -14.67
C LEU A 55 -3.53 -6.00 -14.98
N ALA A 56 -3.19 -5.46 -16.16
CA ALA A 56 -3.61 -4.13 -16.56
C ALA A 56 -5.14 -4.02 -16.60
N MET A 57 -5.80 -5.04 -17.15
CA MET A 57 -7.27 -5.11 -17.14
C MET A 57 -7.81 -5.13 -15.71
N ALA A 58 -7.29 -6.02 -14.85
CA ALA A 58 -7.73 -6.14 -13.47
C ALA A 58 -7.51 -4.84 -12.66
N TRP A 59 -6.37 -4.15 -12.86
CA TRP A 59 -6.13 -2.86 -12.23
C TRP A 59 -7.06 -1.78 -12.76
N ALA A 60 -7.34 -1.74 -14.07
CA ALA A 60 -8.27 -0.81 -14.66
C ALA A 60 -9.72 -1.03 -14.14
N GLU A 61 -10.15 -2.28 -14.00
CA GLU A 61 -11.43 -2.66 -13.38
C GLU A 61 -11.51 -2.29 -11.89
N ALA A 62 -10.39 -2.43 -11.16
CA ALA A 62 -10.30 -2.11 -9.75
C ALA A 62 -10.33 -0.61 -9.44
N ARG A 63 -10.26 0.30 -10.43
CA ARG A 63 -10.33 1.75 -10.20
C ARG A 63 -11.67 2.14 -9.61
N LEU A 64 -11.59 2.93 -8.53
CA LEU A 64 -12.77 3.49 -7.89
C LEU A 64 -13.07 4.90 -8.44
N GLY A 65 -14.32 5.12 -8.78
CA GLY A 65 -14.84 6.44 -9.08
C GLY A 65 -15.32 7.17 -7.82
N PRO A 66 -15.82 8.41 -7.96
CA PRO A 66 -16.36 9.18 -6.83
C PRO A 66 -17.53 8.49 -6.10
N ALA A 67 -18.28 7.64 -6.80
CA ALA A 67 -19.41 6.88 -6.25
C ALA A 67 -19.05 5.46 -5.82
N GLY A 68 -17.78 5.05 -5.90
CA GLY A 68 -17.34 3.67 -5.62
C GLY A 68 -16.98 2.88 -6.87
N PRO A 69 -17.18 1.55 -6.90
CA PRO A 69 -16.88 0.70 -8.05
C PRO A 69 -17.61 1.16 -9.31
N ARG A 70 -16.96 0.98 -10.43
CA ARG A 70 -17.53 1.35 -11.74
C ARG A 70 -18.49 0.26 -12.22
N GLU A 71 -19.60 0.69 -12.81
CA GLU A 71 -20.58 -0.21 -13.43
C GLU A 71 -20.23 -0.53 -14.90
N THR A 72 -19.31 0.26 -15.49
CA THR A 72 -18.93 0.14 -16.90
C THR A 72 -17.54 -0.46 -17.06
N PRO A 73 -17.29 -1.26 -18.10
CA PRO A 73 -15.96 -1.77 -18.41
C PRO A 73 -14.94 -0.63 -18.55
N PRO A 74 -13.64 -0.90 -18.25
CA PRO A 74 -12.59 0.08 -18.46
C PRO A 74 -12.47 0.52 -19.92
N LEU A 75 -12.12 1.79 -20.12
CA LEU A 75 -11.80 2.28 -21.44
C LEU A 75 -10.44 1.71 -21.91
N PRO A 76 -10.25 1.48 -23.22
CA PRO A 76 -8.97 0.97 -23.74
C PRO A 76 -7.76 1.81 -23.33
N MET A 77 -7.92 3.14 -23.18
CA MET A 77 -6.83 4.01 -22.73
C MET A 77 -6.49 3.84 -21.25
N GLU A 78 -7.44 3.44 -20.43
CA GLU A 78 -7.21 3.14 -19.00
C GLU A 78 -6.41 1.86 -18.86
N VAL A 79 -6.74 0.83 -19.63
CA VAL A 79 -5.97 -0.43 -19.66
C VAL A 79 -4.53 -0.16 -20.15
N ARG A 80 -4.34 0.61 -21.23
CA ARG A 80 -2.99 0.99 -21.70
C ARG A 80 -2.20 1.80 -20.68
N TYR A 81 -2.87 2.65 -19.91
CA TYR A 81 -2.23 3.37 -18.80
C TYR A 81 -1.70 2.38 -17.76
N GLU A 82 -2.50 1.38 -17.37
CA GLU A 82 -2.08 0.36 -16.40
C GLU A 82 -0.96 -0.53 -16.97
N GLU A 83 -1.01 -0.92 -18.23
CA GLU A 83 0.09 -1.65 -18.90
C GLU A 83 1.40 -0.87 -18.81
N LYS A 84 1.38 0.40 -19.19
CA LYS A 84 2.55 1.27 -19.11
C LYS A 84 3.05 1.40 -17.68
N ARG A 85 2.15 1.61 -16.72
CA ARG A 85 2.50 1.76 -15.30
C ARG A 85 3.13 0.50 -14.70
N LEU A 86 2.61 -0.68 -15.05
CA LEU A 86 3.13 -1.96 -14.58
C LEU A 86 4.54 -2.25 -15.10
N LEU A 87 4.85 -1.79 -16.31
CA LEU A 87 6.15 -1.99 -16.95
C LEU A 87 7.16 -0.88 -16.68
N ASP A 88 6.71 0.27 -16.12
CA ASP A 88 7.57 1.42 -15.87
C ASP A 88 7.96 1.47 -14.37
N PRO A 89 9.22 1.13 -14.02
CA PRO A 89 9.69 1.16 -12.64
C PRO A 89 9.79 2.58 -12.06
N THR A 90 9.61 3.61 -12.88
CA THR A 90 9.67 5.03 -12.45
C THR A 90 8.28 5.65 -12.30
N SER A 91 7.22 4.92 -12.66
CA SER A 91 5.85 5.43 -12.60
C SER A 91 5.43 5.78 -11.18
N SER A 92 5.11 7.04 -10.94
CA SER A 92 4.57 7.51 -9.66
C SER A 92 3.07 7.24 -9.54
N ALA A 93 2.57 7.17 -8.30
CA ALA A 93 1.13 7.15 -8.06
C ALA A 93 0.49 8.47 -8.51
N MET A 94 -0.57 8.36 -9.31
CA MET A 94 -1.30 9.53 -9.86
C MET A 94 -2.54 9.90 -9.02
N GLY A 95 -2.61 9.48 -7.76
CA GLY A 95 -3.78 9.73 -6.92
C GLY A 95 -5.03 8.92 -7.32
N LEU A 96 -4.87 7.90 -8.15
CA LEU A 96 -5.94 6.95 -8.47
C LEU A 96 -6.19 6.06 -7.26
N LEU A 97 -7.47 5.86 -6.94
CA LEU A 97 -7.90 4.99 -5.86
C LEU A 97 -8.38 3.65 -6.44
N TYR A 98 -7.92 2.56 -5.85
CA TYR A 98 -8.25 1.21 -6.32
C TYR A 98 -8.97 0.41 -5.22
N ASP A 99 -9.87 -0.48 -5.63
CA ASP A 99 -10.38 -1.53 -4.76
C ASP A 99 -9.21 -2.47 -4.39
N GLY A 100 -8.78 -2.38 -3.13
CA GLY A 100 -7.61 -3.12 -2.66
C GLY A 100 -7.82 -4.62 -2.62
N LEU A 101 -9.07 -5.10 -2.47
CA LEU A 101 -9.37 -6.54 -2.49
C LEU A 101 -9.26 -7.09 -3.91
N ALA A 102 -9.76 -6.35 -4.90
CA ALA A 102 -9.62 -6.72 -6.31
C ALA A 102 -8.14 -6.73 -6.75
N VAL A 103 -7.38 -5.71 -6.37
CA VAL A 103 -5.92 -5.66 -6.61
C VAL A 103 -5.20 -6.84 -5.95
N MET A 104 -5.48 -7.12 -4.70
CA MET A 104 -4.88 -8.25 -3.96
C MET A 104 -5.18 -9.58 -4.66
N ALA A 105 -6.41 -9.79 -5.13
CA ALA A 105 -6.79 -10.99 -5.88
C ALA A 105 -6.00 -11.12 -7.19
N ALA A 106 -5.86 -10.01 -7.94
CA ALA A 106 -5.09 -10.01 -9.19
C ALA A 106 -3.59 -10.32 -8.95
N LEU A 107 -2.98 -9.72 -7.92
CA LEU A 107 -1.58 -9.97 -7.58
C LEU A 107 -1.34 -11.42 -7.11
N ARG A 108 -2.30 -12.01 -6.40
CA ARG A 108 -2.24 -13.41 -5.95
C ARG A 108 -2.02 -14.38 -7.11
N GLU A 109 -2.60 -14.11 -8.26
CA GLU A 109 -2.50 -14.99 -9.43
C GLU A 109 -1.07 -15.05 -10.02
N LEU A 110 -0.22 -14.06 -9.75
CA LEU A 110 1.18 -14.07 -10.15
C LEU A 110 2.05 -14.97 -9.26
N ILE A 111 1.68 -15.17 -8.01
CA ILE A 111 2.49 -15.94 -7.07
C ILE A 111 2.50 -17.40 -7.53
N ALA A 112 3.70 -17.99 -7.66
CA ALA A 112 3.84 -19.39 -8.04
C ALA A 112 3.12 -20.32 -7.06
N ALA A 113 2.56 -21.42 -7.57
CA ALA A 113 1.77 -22.37 -6.77
C ALA A 113 2.54 -22.91 -5.56
N GLY A 114 3.86 -23.14 -5.68
CA GLY A 114 4.71 -23.60 -4.59
C GLY A 114 4.89 -22.60 -3.45
N GLU A 115 4.66 -21.29 -3.71
CA GLU A 115 4.72 -20.25 -2.70
C GLU A 115 3.32 -19.78 -2.23
N ARG A 116 2.23 -20.28 -2.81
CA ARG A 116 0.85 -20.02 -2.38
C ARG A 116 0.44 -20.90 -1.20
N THR A 117 1.22 -20.87 -0.13
CA THR A 117 0.99 -21.70 1.06
C THR A 117 0.99 -20.86 2.34
N ARG A 118 0.43 -21.38 3.42
CA ARG A 118 0.47 -20.73 4.74
C ARG A 118 1.88 -20.59 5.33
N GLN A 119 2.87 -21.26 4.78
CA GLN A 119 4.27 -21.13 5.20
C GLN A 119 4.95 -19.90 4.61
N HIS A 120 4.29 -19.20 3.67
CA HIS A 120 4.84 -18.09 2.95
C HIS A 120 3.98 -16.83 3.15
N LEU A 121 4.48 -15.88 3.92
CA LEU A 121 3.91 -14.54 3.98
C LEU A 121 4.51 -13.71 2.83
N HIS A 122 3.67 -13.21 1.92
CA HIS A 122 4.04 -12.25 0.90
C HIS A 122 3.61 -10.86 1.36
N LEU A 123 4.58 -10.01 1.65
CA LEU A 123 4.39 -8.63 2.09
C LEU A 123 4.82 -7.69 0.96
N VAL A 124 3.85 -7.04 0.33
CA VAL A 124 4.05 -6.19 -0.85
C VAL A 124 3.97 -4.73 -0.46
N LEU A 125 5.08 -4.02 -0.61
CA LEU A 125 5.09 -2.57 -0.53
C LEU A 125 4.56 -1.99 -1.85
N THR A 126 3.72 -0.97 -1.79
CA THR A 126 3.18 -0.30 -2.98
C THR A 126 3.03 1.19 -2.77
N ASN A 127 3.16 1.96 -3.84
CA ASN A 127 2.89 3.41 -3.87
C ASN A 127 1.44 3.74 -4.27
N GLN A 128 0.59 2.74 -4.53
CA GLN A 128 -0.78 2.96 -4.98
C GLN A 128 -1.73 3.19 -3.80
N LEU A 129 -2.75 4.03 -4.01
CA LEU A 129 -3.84 4.22 -3.05
C LEU A 129 -4.82 3.05 -3.16
N LEU A 130 -5.01 2.36 -2.04
CA LEU A 130 -5.91 1.22 -1.93
C LEU A 130 -7.03 1.54 -0.96
N ALA A 131 -8.25 1.11 -1.28
CA ALA A 131 -9.39 1.27 -0.39
C ALA A 131 -10.20 -0.03 -0.29
N THR A 132 -10.94 -0.16 0.78
CA THR A 132 -11.91 -1.26 0.97
C THR A 132 -13.26 -0.71 1.38
N PRO A 133 -14.36 -1.37 1.01
CA PRO A 133 -15.68 -0.95 1.45
C PRO A 133 -15.86 -1.17 2.96
N ASP A 134 -16.61 -0.29 3.61
CA ASP A 134 -17.18 -0.52 4.93
C ASP A 134 -18.52 -1.27 4.80
N PRO A 135 -19.15 -1.70 5.92
CA PRO A 135 -20.45 -2.33 5.88
C PRO A 135 -21.57 -1.48 5.24
N GLY A 136 -21.39 -0.17 5.16
CA GLY A 136 -22.28 0.77 4.47
C GLY A 136 -21.98 0.94 2.98
N GLY A 137 -21.01 0.20 2.44
CA GLY A 137 -20.61 0.26 1.03
C GLY A 137 -19.71 1.46 0.67
N ARG A 138 -19.30 2.29 1.64
CA ARG A 138 -18.38 3.40 1.39
C ARG A 138 -16.94 2.89 1.41
N TYR A 139 -16.14 3.38 0.48
CA TYR A 139 -14.74 3.02 0.38
C TYR A 139 -13.86 3.92 1.27
N HIS A 140 -13.02 3.28 2.07
CA HIS A 140 -12.03 3.93 2.93
C HIS A 140 -10.62 3.57 2.51
N CYS A 141 -9.77 4.58 2.35
CA CYS A 141 -8.36 4.40 2.06
C CYS A 141 -7.67 3.61 3.18
N ARG A 142 -6.79 2.69 2.81
CA ARG A 142 -6.09 1.77 3.72
C ARG A 142 -4.58 1.93 3.60
N VAL A 143 -3.90 1.87 4.74
CA VAL A 143 -2.44 1.72 4.82
C VAL A 143 -2.06 0.27 4.58
N ALA A 144 -2.76 -0.64 5.24
CA ALA A 144 -2.50 -2.07 5.18
C ALA A 144 -3.77 -2.84 4.81
N LEU A 145 -3.61 -3.82 3.93
CA LEU A 145 -4.60 -4.85 3.64
C LEU A 145 -4.02 -6.21 4.03
N PHE A 146 -4.57 -6.79 5.07
CA PHE A 146 -4.16 -8.11 5.52
C PHE A 146 -4.87 -9.17 4.71
N GLY A 147 -4.10 -10.05 4.09
CA GLY A 147 -4.60 -11.08 3.19
C GLY A 147 -3.45 -11.81 2.51
N TYR A 148 -3.68 -12.29 1.29
CA TYR A 148 -2.70 -13.04 0.55
C TYR A 148 -2.66 -12.57 -0.93
N PRO A 149 -1.61 -11.81 -1.30
CA PRO A 149 -0.54 -11.23 -0.46
C PRO A 149 -1.07 -10.14 0.50
N CYS A 150 -0.32 -9.82 1.56
CA CYS A 150 -0.53 -8.61 2.34
C CYS A 150 0.00 -7.40 1.57
N LEU A 151 -0.76 -6.30 1.53
CA LEU A 151 -0.37 -5.08 0.84
C LEU A 151 -0.16 -3.95 1.84
N LEU A 152 0.98 -3.25 1.75
CA LEU A 152 1.28 -2.05 2.53
C LEU A 152 1.44 -0.86 1.59
N SER A 153 0.55 0.11 1.70
CA SER A 153 0.53 1.29 0.84
C SER A 153 1.24 2.47 1.47
N ALA A 154 2.34 2.91 0.86
CA ALA A 154 3.05 4.12 1.25
C ALA A 154 2.17 5.37 1.06
N SER A 155 1.45 5.47 -0.05
CA SER A 155 0.48 6.55 -0.30
C SER A 155 -0.72 6.47 0.65
N GLY A 156 -1.14 5.25 1.01
CA GLY A 156 -2.17 5.01 2.02
C GLY A 156 -1.76 5.52 3.39
N ALA A 157 -0.47 5.41 3.75
CA ALA A 157 0.04 5.96 5.00
C ALA A 157 -0.06 7.50 5.07
N VAL A 158 -0.05 8.18 3.94
CA VAL A 158 -0.21 9.63 3.85
C VAL A 158 -1.68 10.04 3.75
N GLU A 159 -2.45 9.39 2.89
CA GLU A 159 -3.82 9.80 2.53
C GLU A 159 -4.91 9.07 3.35
N GLY A 160 -4.60 7.92 3.95
CA GLY A 160 -5.58 7.11 4.70
C GLY A 160 -6.03 7.73 6.03
N PRO A 161 -5.12 8.28 6.86
CA PRO A 161 -5.52 8.87 8.13
C PRO A 161 -6.39 10.10 7.95
N ALA A 162 -7.55 10.12 8.63
CA ALA A 162 -8.46 11.26 8.61
C ALA A 162 -7.80 12.47 9.27
N LYS A 163 -7.61 13.53 8.50
CA LYS A 163 -7.07 14.82 8.98
C LYS A 163 -8.19 15.75 9.46
N PRO A 164 -7.91 16.74 10.31
CA PRO A 164 -8.90 17.72 10.73
C PRO A 164 -9.52 18.47 9.54
N ARG A 165 -10.80 18.87 9.67
CA ARG A 165 -11.51 19.63 8.62
C ARG A 165 -10.74 20.85 8.14
N ALA A 166 -10.08 21.55 9.07
CA ALA A 166 -9.26 22.73 8.76
C ALA A 166 -8.14 22.44 7.75
N TYR A 167 -7.53 21.25 7.81
CA TYR A 167 -6.54 20.79 6.83
C TYR A 167 -7.09 20.73 5.41
N TYR A 168 -8.27 20.13 5.23
CA TYR A 168 -8.87 20.01 3.90
C TYR A 168 -9.27 21.36 3.32
N LEU A 169 -9.78 22.28 4.16
CA LEU A 169 -10.10 23.64 3.75
C LEU A 169 -8.85 24.41 3.33
N ALA A 170 -7.77 24.33 4.12
CA ALA A 170 -6.50 24.96 3.80
C ALA A 170 -5.88 24.38 2.52
N LYS A 171 -5.92 23.05 2.35
CA LYS A 171 -5.45 22.35 1.13
C LYS A 171 -6.24 22.80 -0.11
N GLN A 172 -7.55 23.00 0.02
CA GLN A 172 -8.39 23.52 -1.07
C GLN A 172 -8.04 24.96 -1.42
N GLN A 173 -7.88 25.85 -0.42
CA GLN A 173 -7.47 27.22 -0.62
C GLN A 173 -6.10 27.33 -1.28
N ALA A 174 -5.12 26.52 -0.84
CA ALA A 174 -3.80 26.49 -1.43
C ALA A 174 -3.83 26.06 -2.91
N ARG A 175 -4.63 25.05 -3.26
CA ARG A 175 -4.82 24.64 -4.66
C ARG A 175 -5.41 25.77 -5.51
N LEU A 176 -6.36 26.54 -4.98
CA LEU A 176 -6.98 27.66 -5.69
C LEU A 176 -6.05 28.88 -5.83
N SER A 177 -5.16 29.09 -4.86
CA SER A 177 -4.22 30.23 -4.83
C SER A 177 -2.83 29.91 -5.42
N GLY A 178 -2.56 28.64 -5.80
CA GLY A 178 -1.25 28.21 -6.31
C GLY A 178 -0.16 28.07 -5.23
N ILE A 179 -0.51 28.12 -3.95
CA ILE A 179 0.43 27.99 -2.82
C ILE A 179 0.78 26.52 -2.59
N VAL A 180 2.06 26.19 -2.45
CA VAL A 180 2.57 24.82 -2.29
C VAL A 180 2.24 24.27 -0.90
N ALA A 181 2.02 22.96 -0.81
CA ALA A 181 1.60 22.24 0.41
C ALA A 181 2.50 22.46 1.65
N ALA A 182 3.80 22.77 1.47
CA ALA A 182 4.72 23.10 2.56
C ALA A 182 4.32 24.37 3.35
N GLU A 183 3.63 25.33 2.71
CA GLU A 183 3.13 26.52 3.37
C GLU A 183 1.85 26.25 4.19
N LEU A 184 1.14 25.16 3.88
CA LEU A 184 -0.03 24.71 4.63
C LEU A 184 0.30 24.25 6.06
N ALA A 185 1.46 23.64 6.27
CA ALA A 185 1.96 23.29 7.59
C ALA A 185 2.24 24.55 8.44
N ALA A 186 2.65 25.66 7.80
CA ALA A 186 2.89 26.93 8.46
C ALA A 186 1.59 27.62 8.98
N TYR A 187 0.41 27.26 8.44
CA TYR A 187 -0.87 27.77 8.91
C TYR A 187 -1.44 27.08 10.15
N GLY A 188 -0.69 26.15 10.78
CA GLY A 188 -1.08 25.52 12.05
C GLY A 188 -2.34 24.65 11.98
N ALA A 189 -2.78 24.29 10.78
CA ALA A 189 -4.01 23.52 10.59
C ALA A 189 -3.86 22.02 10.95
N VAL A 190 -2.63 21.52 11.09
CA VAL A 190 -2.32 20.11 11.37
C VAL A 190 -1.07 20.03 12.24
N ASP A 191 -1.12 19.21 13.28
CA ASP A 191 0.10 18.78 13.98
C ASP A 191 0.92 17.91 13.01
N ALA A 192 2.02 18.47 12.50
CA ALA A 192 2.91 17.81 11.57
C ALA A 192 3.55 16.53 12.18
N GLN A 193 3.51 16.36 13.50
CA GLN A 193 4.00 15.16 14.17
C GLN A 193 2.97 14.02 14.13
N ALA A 194 1.68 14.34 14.12
CA ALA A 194 0.61 13.33 14.14
C ALA A 194 0.33 12.68 12.77
N TYR A 195 0.80 13.27 11.67
CA TYR A 195 0.53 12.78 10.31
C TYR A 195 1.80 12.70 9.47
N LEU A 196 1.82 11.74 8.55
CA LEU A 196 2.85 11.67 7.52
C LEU A 196 2.49 12.57 6.33
N ASP A 197 3.53 13.05 5.64
CA ASP A 197 3.39 13.68 4.32
C ASP A 197 4.21 12.89 3.29
N TYR A 198 4.04 13.21 2.01
CA TYR A 198 4.85 12.63 0.95
C TYR A 198 6.32 13.02 1.15
N GLY A 199 7.20 12.00 1.14
CA GLY A 199 8.60 12.19 1.40
C GLY A 199 9.00 12.26 2.88
N ASP A 200 8.09 11.98 3.82
CA ASP A 200 8.37 11.97 5.25
C ASP A 200 9.38 10.87 5.63
N ALA A 201 10.44 11.25 6.35
CA ALA A 201 11.49 10.33 6.78
C ALA A 201 10.99 9.24 7.77
N ARG A 202 9.86 9.46 8.43
CA ARG A 202 9.25 8.51 9.39
C ARG A 202 8.50 7.36 8.70
N LEU A 203 8.30 7.41 7.38
CA LEU A 203 7.50 6.43 6.65
C LEU A 203 7.94 4.98 6.93
N THR A 204 9.25 4.71 6.88
CA THR A 204 9.77 3.36 7.15
C THR A 204 9.45 2.91 8.59
N ALA A 205 9.58 3.79 9.58
CA ALA A 205 9.27 3.48 10.97
C ALA A 205 7.78 3.12 11.17
N VAL A 206 6.87 3.89 10.55
CA VAL A 206 5.43 3.59 10.56
C VAL A 206 5.13 2.26 9.88
N LEU A 207 5.73 2.00 8.70
CA LEU A 207 5.50 0.75 7.99
C LEU A 207 6.07 -0.49 8.70
N LYS A 208 7.06 -0.34 9.60
CA LYS A 208 7.48 -1.44 10.50
C LYS A 208 6.33 -1.92 11.39
N GLY A 209 5.53 -1.00 11.93
CA GLY A 209 4.35 -1.35 12.72
C GLY A 209 3.32 -2.13 11.91
N TYR A 210 2.96 -1.65 10.72
CA TYR A 210 2.04 -2.36 9.83
C TYR A 210 2.58 -3.69 9.32
N ALA A 211 3.89 -3.81 9.11
CA ALA A 211 4.53 -5.07 8.76
C ALA A 211 4.45 -6.08 9.93
N ALA A 212 4.65 -5.63 11.16
CA ALA A 212 4.45 -6.48 12.34
C ALA A 212 2.99 -6.93 12.49
N GLN A 213 2.02 -6.05 12.22
CA GLN A 213 0.60 -6.43 12.17
C GLN A 213 0.31 -7.47 11.08
N ALA A 214 0.95 -7.35 9.90
CA ALA A 214 0.78 -8.33 8.83
C ALA A 214 1.33 -9.71 9.24
N VAL A 215 2.45 -9.76 9.96
CA VAL A 215 2.98 -11.01 10.54
C VAL A 215 2.01 -11.58 11.57
N ALA A 216 1.53 -10.77 12.52
CA ALA A 216 0.57 -11.20 13.53
C ALA A 216 -0.69 -11.76 12.89
N TYR A 217 -1.27 -11.04 11.93
CA TYR A 217 -2.44 -11.50 11.18
C TYR A 217 -2.20 -12.81 10.42
N HIS A 218 -1.04 -12.95 9.78
CA HIS A 218 -0.70 -14.19 9.07
C HIS A 218 -0.63 -15.42 9.98
N LEU A 219 -0.13 -15.22 11.21
CA LEU A 219 0.03 -16.30 12.19
C LEU A 219 -1.26 -16.63 12.95
N THR A 220 -2.03 -15.61 13.30
CA THR A 220 -3.14 -15.73 14.26
C THR A 220 -4.52 -15.43 13.67
N GLY A 221 -4.58 -14.74 12.53
CA GLY A 221 -5.81 -14.17 11.97
C GLY A 221 -6.17 -12.81 12.56
N GLU A 222 -5.40 -12.31 13.56
CA GLU A 222 -5.64 -11.04 14.23
C GLU A 222 -4.43 -10.11 14.13
N PRO A 223 -4.57 -8.86 13.64
CA PRO A 223 -3.44 -7.93 13.51
C PRO A 223 -3.06 -7.24 14.82
N PHE A 224 -3.92 -7.29 15.84
CA PHE A 224 -3.74 -6.64 17.12
C PHE A 224 -3.46 -7.65 18.23
N CYS A 225 -2.78 -7.20 19.29
CA CYS A 225 -2.49 -8.00 20.46
C CYS A 225 -3.36 -7.55 21.65
N ALA A 226 -3.85 -8.48 22.44
CA ALA A 226 -4.59 -8.18 23.67
C ALA A 226 -3.68 -7.87 24.87
N ASP A 227 -2.38 -8.16 24.79
CA ASP A 227 -1.41 -7.88 25.83
C ASP A 227 -1.00 -6.40 25.79
N ARG A 228 -1.22 -5.70 26.92
CA ARG A 228 -0.84 -4.28 27.09
C ARG A 228 0.65 -4.00 26.99
N GLY A 229 1.51 -5.00 27.22
CA GLY A 229 2.96 -4.90 27.05
C GLY A 229 3.44 -5.11 25.62
N CYS A 230 2.57 -5.48 24.72
CA CYS A 230 2.91 -5.71 23.32
C CYS A 230 2.79 -4.43 22.51
N ARG A 231 3.76 -4.18 21.62
CA ARG A 231 3.71 -3.06 20.65
C ARG A 231 2.44 -3.05 19.79
N LEU A 232 1.83 -4.19 19.54
CA LEU A 232 0.60 -4.31 18.75
C LEU A 232 -0.68 -4.17 19.57
N PHE A 233 -0.57 -3.84 20.88
CA PHE A 233 -1.74 -3.60 21.70
C PHE A 233 -2.49 -2.36 21.22
N ASN A 234 -3.73 -2.57 20.78
CA ASN A 234 -4.63 -1.50 20.33
C ASN A 234 -4.03 -0.55 19.26
N ALA A 235 -3.07 -1.03 18.47
CA ALA A 235 -2.30 -0.23 17.51
C ALA A 235 -3.14 0.11 16.25
N HIS A 236 -4.17 0.96 16.41
CA HIS A 236 -5.09 1.39 15.36
C HIS A 236 -4.66 2.67 14.64
N TRP A 237 -3.80 3.50 15.29
CA TRP A 237 -3.37 4.80 14.79
C TRP A 237 -1.90 4.81 14.39
N GLN A 238 -1.53 5.64 13.43
CA GLN A 238 -0.14 5.72 12.96
C GLN A 238 0.84 6.15 14.04
N GLU A 239 0.44 7.04 14.93
CA GLU A 239 1.24 7.48 16.08
C GLU A 239 1.60 6.33 17.02
N GLU A 240 0.73 5.33 17.15
CA GLU A 240 0.97 4.11 17.94
C GLU A 240 1.98 3.17 17.26
N MET A 241 2.25 3.35 15.97
CA MET A 241 3.24 2.57 15.21
C MET A 241 4.67 3.10 15.37
N LEU A 242 4.85 4.30 15.90
CA LEU A 242 6.16 4.95 16.03
C LEU A 242 6.92 4.56 17.30
N PHE A 243 6.30 3.83 18.23
CA PHE A 243 6.86 3.46 19.55
C PHE A 243 7.16 1.98 19.69
#